data_9dee4b1104d9b2f65798237ff5e7c9a9
#
_entry.id   9dee4b1104d9b2f65798237ff5e7c9a9
#
_cell.length_a   1.000
_cell.length_b   1.000
_cell.length_c   1.000
_cell.angle_alpha   90.00
_cell.angle_beta   90.00
_cell.angle_gamma   90.00
#
_symmetry.space_group_name_H-M   'P 1'
#
loop_
_entity.id
_entity.type
_entity.pdbx_description
1 polymer ?
#
loop_
_entity_poly.entity_id
_entity_poly.type
_entity_poly.pdbx_seq_one_letter_code
_entity_poly.pdbx_strand_id
1 'polypeptide(L)'
;MRYFRMLTNAIAGAVLMAVYVAVLVFQLNPQLPVVSWTALAWIGAMIAFYAPYLSVALFFLMLGRDLLSTEPLRPAWLSVRILAWLAVVGAGAAAALTWTNLAAFFTILSEVARERMRAGAYATTATAAALLAIAALRYSVARRGSRPVAALLVSCLVLSVAAPIWFRGPGEVSVLPRPVAGEPHQDLRAALASVAFPPQVSIFALDGASLGFIRQRVAAGQFPNLGRLLDRAATIDLATLTPTQAEPIWAAAATGKSPQQNGIRSNASYRAREGDVIAADILPDYCFASALPDQGFVERSAPTSSSLSARPLWDILSDYGIASGVAGWPLSYPARADRGFVLSDRFDEAASEPLRLRDASAGDPTTAVDVAREIFDRWQATSRAEIMPALASSLPDPIGLNQARWDRAYHESVLALAPQFAPRLTAVRYEGLATFGHSYLSDAQPELFGDRLRVDPQRSVLDQYYAFIDSEIGEATRRLAPGDLLLVISGFGMEPTSLSKRLLARVLGRPNFTGTHESAPDGFLMAYGTNVASGSFGRGTILDLAPTVLYYMGVDVGKDMDGFARTDLFVPTYVLEHPVKYVASHER
;
A
#
# COMPACT_ATOMS: atom_id res chain seq x y z
N MET A 1 -36.61 33.78 6.82
CA MET A 1 -37.34 32.48 6.75
C MET A 1 -36.93 31.62 5.53
N ARG A 2 -36.81 32.17 4.28
CA ARG A 2 -36.45 31.40 3.09
C ARG A 2 -35.08 30.75 3.19
N TYR A 3 -34.06 31.47 3.55
CA TYR A 3 -32.69 30.97 3.70
C TYR A 3 -32.55 29.93 4.82
N PHE A 4 -33.28 30.06 5.92
CA PHE A 4 -33.31 29.03 6.96
C PHE A 4 -33.88 27.69 6.45
N ARG A 5 -34.92 27.74 5.61
CA ARG A 5 -35.47 26.54 4.96
C ARG A 5 -34.54 25.94 3.94
N MET A 6 -33.72 26.76 3.24
CA MET A 6 -32.65 26.26 2.39
C MET A 6 -31.59 25.55 3.26
N LEU A 7 -31.17 26.16 4.38
CA LEU A 7 -30.19 25.58 5.28
C LEU A 7 -30.66 24.24 5.88
N THR A 8 -31.91 24.14 6.34
CA THR A 8 -32.42 22.85 6.86
C THR A 8 -32.44 21.75 5.81
N ASN A 9 -32.76 22.06 4.54
CA ASN A 9 -32.69 21.11 3.45
C ASN A 9 -31.26 20.74 3.09
N ALA A 10 -30.31 21.69 3.16
CA ALA A 10 -28.90 21.45 2.94
C ALA A 10 -28.33 20.52 4.02
N ILE A 11 -28.65 20.76 5.30
CA ILE A 11 -28.23 19.90 6.41
C ILE A 11 -28.80 18.47 6.25
N ALA A 12 -30.11 18.34 5.99
CA ALA A 12 -30.71 17.03 5.81
C ALA A 12 -30.11 16.25 4.63
N GLY A 13 -29.85 16.94 3.51
CA GLY A 13 -29.19 16.36 2.35
C GLY A 13 -27.73 15.96 2.64
N ALA A 14 -27.01 16.79 3.40
CA ALA A 14 -25.64 16.52 3.79
C ALA A 14 -25.52 15.30 4.71
N VAL A 15 -26.42 15.17 5.70
CA VAL A 15 -26.48 13.98 6.56
C VAL A 15 -26.75 12.72 5.72
N LEU A 16 -27.69 12.79 4.79
CA LEU A 16 -27.97 11.66 3.88
C LEU A 16 -26.73 11.27 3.05
N MET A 17 -26.01 12.25 2.52
CA MET A 17 -24.78 11.98 1.76
C MET A 17 -23.68 11.37 2.64
N ALA A 18 -23.52 11.85 3.87
CA ALA A 18 -22.58 11.29 4.84
C ALA A 18 -22.91 9.82 5.18
N VAL A 19 -24.18 9.46 5.26
CA VAL A 19 -24.61 8.06 5.43
C VAL A 19 -24.21 7.20 4.24
N TYR A 20 -24.31 7.68 3.00
CA TYR A 20 -23.80 6.93 1.83
C TYR A 20 -22.29 6.71 1.90
N VAL A 21 -21.52 7.72 2.36
CA VAL A 21 -20.07 7.53 2.57
C VAL A 21 -19.80 6.47 3.64
N ALA A 22 -20.54 6.47 4.73
CA ALA A 22 -20.42 5.43 5.76
C ALA A 22 -20.71 4.03 5.18
N VAL A 23 -21.74 3.88 4.35
CA VAL A 23 -22.04 2.60 3.66
C VAL A 23 -20.86 2.12 2.81
N LEU A 24 -20.19 3.02 2.09
CA LEU A 24 -19.01 2.68 1.28
C LEU A 24 -17.84 2.19 2.15
N VAL A 25 -17.60 2.84 3.29
CA VAL A 25 -16.57 2.39 4.26
C VAL A 25 -16.90 1.00 4.80
N PHE A 26 -18.17 0.75 5.16
CA PHE A 26 -18.59 -0.57 5.63
C PHE A 26 -18.47 -1.66 4.56
N GLN A 27 -18.74 -1.36 3.29
CA GLN A 27 -18.58 -2.31 2.20
C GLN A 27 -17.12 -2.73 1.98
N LEU A 28 -16.18 -1.80 2.14
CA LEU A 28 -14.74 -2.07 2.02
C LEU A 28 -14.17 -2.80 3.23
N ASN A 29 -14.84 -2.71 4.38
CA ASN A 29 -14.39 -3.29 5.65
C ASN A 29 -15.38 -4.34 6.17
N PRO A 30 -15.39 -5.55 5.57
CA PRO A 30 -16.35 -6.59 5.93
C PRO A 30 -16.23 -7.08 7.38
N GLN A 31 -15.09 -6.83 8.05
CA GLN A 31 -14.87 -7.16 9.46
C GLN A 31 -15.63 -6.25 10.43
N LEU A 32 -16.03 -5.03 10.03
CA LEU A 32 -16.76 -4.12 10.92
C LEU A 32 -18.17 -4.66 11.18
N PRO A 33 -18.60 -4.88 12.42
CA PRO A 33 -19.95 -5.33 12.73
C PRO A 33 -20.96 -4.21 12.45
N VAL A 34 -22.08 -4.52 11.77
CA VAL A 34 -23.10 -3.51 11.38
C VAL A 34 -23.99 -3.12 12.55
N VAL A 35 -24.26 -4.07 13.45
CA VAL A 35 -25.10 -3.87 14.65
C VAL A 35 -24.19 -3.84 15.88
N SER A 36 -23.56 -2.68 16.10
CA SER A 36 -22.63 -2.51 17.23
C SER A 36 -22.43 -1.03 17.57
N TRP A 37 -21.84 -0.76 18.71
CA TRP A 37 -21.35 0.59 19.06
C TRP A 37 -20.31 1.09 18.08
N THR A 38 -19.44 0.22 17.60
CA THR A 38 -18.45 0.54 16.56
C THR A 38 -19.11 1.07 15.29
N ALA A 39 -20.22 0.46 14.84
CA ALA A 39 -20.96 0.96 13.67
C ALA A 39 -21.53 2.34 13.91
N LEU A 40 -22.13 2.58 15.08
CA LEU A 40 -22.67 3.88 15.45
C LEU A 40 -21.56 4.95 15.55
N ALA A 41 -20.42 4.60 16.12
CA ALA A 41 -19.27 5.50 16.21
C ALA A 41 -18.75 5.88 14.81
N TRP A 42 -18.62 4.90 13.88
CA TRP A 42 -18.23 5.17 12.49
C TRP A 42 -19.25 6.05 11.75
N ILE A 43 -20.55 5.74 11.84
CA ILE A 43 -21.61 6.56 11.23
C ILE A 43 -21.59 7.97 11.81
N GLY A 44 -21.43 8.08 13.13
CA GLY A 44 -21.33 9.36 13.83
C GLY A 44 -20.11 10.18 13.36
N ALA A 45 -18.94 9.56 13.27
CA ALA A 45 -17.71 10.19 12.76
C ALA A 45 -17.88 10.67 11.30
N MET A 46 -18.47 9.85 10.43
CA MET A 46 -18.75 10.24 9.04
C MET A 46 -19.71 11.41 8.96
N ILE A 47 -20.80 11.40 9.73
CA ILE A 47 -21.77 12.50 9.75
C ILE A 47 -21.11 13.78 10.32
N ALA A 48 -20.39 13.67 11.43
CA ALA A 48 -19.76 14.82 12.08
C ALA A 48 -18.70 15.49 11.19
N PHE A 49 -17.97 14.68 10.42
CA PHE A 49 -16.97 15.19 9.48
C PHE A 49 -17.59 15.75 8.20
N TYR A 50 -18.40 14.96 7.50
CA TYR A 50 -18.88 15.35 6.16
C TYR A 50 -20.07 16.31 6.17
N ALA A 51 -21.01 16.17 7.12
CA ALA A 51 -22.24 16.96 7.07
C ALA A 51 -22.02 18.48 7.17
N PRO A 52 -21.08 19.02 7.96
CA PRO A 52 -20.82 20.47 7.97
C PRO A 52 -20.36 20.99 6.60
N TYR A 53 -19.35 20.36 5.99
CA TYR A 53 -18.80 20.78 4.69
C TYR A 53 -19.83 20.64 3.56
N LEU A 54 -20.52 19.52 3.52
CA LEU A 54 -21.58 19.27 2.52
C LEU A 54 -22.77 20.22 2.72
N SER A 55 -23.13 20.56 3.97
CA SER A 55 -24.20 21.51 4.25
C SER A 55 -23.88 22.89 3.69
N VAL A 56 -22.65 23.37 3.88
CA VAL A 56 -22.17 24.64 3.32
C VAL A 56 -22.20 24.58 1.81
N ALA A 57 -21.63 23.54 1.20
CA ALA A 57 -21.59 23.38 -0.26
C ALA A 57 -23.02 23.33 -0.87
N LEU A 58 -23.90 22.52 -0.30
CA LEU A 58 -25.29 22.40 -0.76
C LEU A 58 -26.08 23.70 -0.56
N PHE A 59 -25.85 24.42 0.54
CA PHE A 59 -26.48 25.71 0.78
C PHE A 59 -26.07 26.73 -0.29
N PHE A 60 -24.76 26.83 -0.61
CA PHE A 60 -24.29 27.74 -1.65
C PHE A 60 -24.76 27.32 -3.05
N LEU A 61 -24.87 26.03 -3.35
CA LEU A 61 -25.46 25.54 -4.60
C LEU A 61 -26.94 25.95 -4.71
N MET A 62 -27.72 25.82 -3.64
CA MET A 62 -29.12 26.27 -3.62
C MET A 62 -29.22 27.79 -3.74
N LEU A 63 -28.34 28.54 -3.09
CA LEU A 63 -28.29 30.00 -3.18
C LEU A 63 -27.89 30.44 -4.61
N GLY A 64 -26.86 29.84 -5.18
CA GLY A 64 -26.44 30.13 -6.57
C GLY A 64 -27.55 29.85 -7.57
N ARG A 65 -28.24 28.71 -7.43
CA ARG A 65 -29.43 28.41 -8.24
C ARG A 65 -30.54 29.46 -8.05
N ASP A 66 -30.78 29.92 -6.82
CA ASP A 66 -31.78 30.92 -6.52
C ASP A 66 -31.45 32.30 -7.11
N LEU A 67 -30.15 32.65 -7.14
CA LEU A 67 -29.68 33.90 -7.73
C LEU A 67 -29.68 33.88 -9.26
N LEU A 68 -29.42 32.73 -9.87
CA LEU A 68 -29.34 32.57 -11.33
C LEU A 68 -30.70 32.26 -11.98
N SER A 69 -31.71 31.93 -11.21
CA SER A 69 -33.05 31.57 -11.70
C SER A 69 -34.02 32.74 -11.56
N THR A 70 -34.86 32.94 -12.57
CA THR A 70 -35.96 33.90 -12.56
C THR A 70 -37.04 33.56 -11.54
N GLU A 71 -37.15 32.26 -11.17
CA GLU A 71 -38.10 31.81 -10.16
C GLU A 71 -37.39 31.57 -8.82
N PRO A 72 -37.71 32.34 -7.75
CA PRO A 72 -37.08 32.16 -6.45
C PRO A 72 -37.39 30.81 -5.83
N LEU A 73 -36.41 30.17 -5.24
CA LEU A 73 -36.55 28.91 -4.54
C LEU A 73 -37.28 29.12 -3.20
N ARG A 74 -38.48 28.56 -3.05
CA ARG A 74 -39.28 28.61 -1.83
C ARG A 74 -39.51 27.22 -1.24
N PRO A 75 -38.48 26.58 -0.64
CA PRO A 75 -38.63 25.24 -0.10
C PRO A 75 -39.52 25.20 1.15
N ALA A 76 -40.12 24.04 1.39
CA ALA A 76 -40.63 23.69 2.71
C ALA A 76 -39.47 23.53 3.69
N TRP A 77 -39.74 23.42 5.00
CA TRP A 77 -38.70 23.16 6.01
C TRP A 77 -37.90 21.90 5.71
N LEU A 78 -38.60 20.84 5.28
CA LEU A 78 -38.03 19.63 4.69
C LEU A 78 -38.74 19.39 3.35
N SER A 79 -38.09 19.76 2.27
CA SER A 79 -38.64 19.61 0.92
C SER A 79 -38.36 18.22 0.40
N VAL A 80 -39.39 17.39 0.34
CA VAL A 80 -39.29 16.03 -0.23
C VAL A 80 -38.73 16.04 -1.66
N ARG A 81 -39.01 17.10 -2.44
CA ARG A 81 -38.49 17.24 -3.80
C ARG A 81 -36.98 17.46 -3.81
N ILE A 82 -36.46 18.35 -2.98
CA ILE A 82 -35.02 18.63 -2.88
C ILE A 82 -34.30 17.38 -2.36
N LEU A 83 -34.81 16.79 -1.28
CA LEU A 83 -34.20 15.59 -0.70
C LEU A 83 -34.26 14.39 -1.63
N ALA A 84 -35.33 14.22 -2.44
CA ALA A 84 -35.40 13.18 -3.44
C ALA A 84 -34.32 13.32 -4.52
N TRP A 85 -34.08 14.53 -5.03
CA TRP A 85 -33.01 14.75 -6.01
C TRP A 85 -31.63 14.61 -5.39
N LEU A 86 -31.42 15.07 -4.16
CA LEU A 86 -30.16 14.83 -3.43
C LEU A 86 -29.94 13.33 -3.19
N ALA A 87 -31.01 12.58 -2.86
CA ALA A 87 -30.93 11.13 -2.74
C ALA A 87 -30.57 10.44 -4.07
N VAL A 88 -31.13 10.89 -5.19
CA VAL A 88 -30.77 10.38 -6.53
C VAL A 88 -29.28 10.61 -6.82
N VAL A 89 -28.78 11.82 -6.56
CA VAL A 89 -27.37 12.14 -6.75
C VAL A 89 -26.48 11.33 -5.79
N GLY A 90 -26.85 11.25 -4.51
CA GLY A 90 -26.09 10.50 -3.51
C GLY A 90 -26.07 9.00 -3.79
N ALA A 91 -27.22 8.39 -4.11
CA ALA A 91 -27.30 6.98 -4.46
C ALA A 91 -26.58 6.66 -5.78
N GLY A 92 -26.67 7.57 -6.76
CA GLY A 92 -25.93 7.42 -8.04
C GLY A 92 -24.41 7.51 -7.82
N ALA A 93 -23.95 8.47 -7.02
CA ALA A 93 -22.54 8.57 -6.66
C ALA A 93 -22.07 7.34 -5.85
N ALA A 94 -22.86 6.89 -4.87
CA ALA A 94 -22.56 5.69 -4.11
C ALA A 94 -22.48 4.44 -5.01
N ALA A 95 -23.40 4.28 -5.98
CA ALA A 95 -23.34 3.19 -6.95
C ALA A 95 -22.04 3.24 -7.78
N ALA A 96 -21.73 4.41 -8.36
CA ALA A 96 -20.51 4.60 -9.13
C ALA A 96 -19.25 4.29 -8.31
N LEU A 97 -19.17 4.82 -7.07
CA LEU A 97 -18.05 4.58 -6.17
C LEU A 97 -17.95 3.12 -5.71
N THR A 98 -19.07 2.41 -5.54
CA THR A 98 -19.03 0.97 -5.22
C THR A 98 -18.41 0.17 -6.36
N TRP A 99 -18.75 0.48 -7.62
CA TRP A 99 -18.14 -0.17 -8.78
C TRP A 99 -16.66 0.18 -8.93
N THR A 100 -16.27 1.44 -8.73
CA THR A 100 -14.85 1.84 -8.74
C THR A 100 -14.07 1.17 -7.61
N ASN A 101 -14.64 1.08 -6.41
CA ASN A 101 -14.02 0.38 -5.28
C ASN A 101 -13.85 -1.12 -5.56
N LEU A 102 -14.85 -1.77 -6.16
CA LEU A 102 -14.76 -3.19 -6.52
C LEU A 102 -13.59 -3.46 -7.47
N ALA A 103 -13.32 -2.54 -8.40
CA ALA A 103 -12.18 -2.64 -9.31
C ALA A 103 -10.86 -2.27 -8.60
N ALA A 104 -10.83 -1.17 -7.85
CA ALA A 104 -9.61 -0.64 -7.22
C ALA A 104 -9.08 -1.52 -6.08
N PHE A 105 -9.96 -2.19 -5.33
CA PHE A 105 -9.58 -3.01 -4.17
C PHE A 105 -9.66 -4.52 -4.44
N PHE A 106 -9.65 -4.91 -5.71
CA PHE A 106 -9.88 -6.29 -6.14
C PHE A 106 -8.90 -7.28 -5.53
N THR A 107 -7.61 -6.97 -5.45
CA THR A 107 -6.57 -7.90 -5.01
C THR A 107 -6.50 -8.07 -3.49
N ILE A 108 -6.97 -7.08 -2.72
CA ILE A 108 -6.92 -7.09 -1.26
C ILE A 108 -8.23 -7.55 -0.60
N LEU A 109 -9.33 -7.64 -1.35
CA LEU A 109 -10.61 -8.16 -0.87
C LEU A 109 -10.69 -9.68 -1.10
N SER A 110 -11.21 -10.42 -0.12
CA SER A 110 -11.49 -11.85 -0.27
C SER A 110 -12.54 -12.08 -1.37
N GLU A 111 -12.55 -13.28 -1.96
CA GLU A 111 -13.51 -13.63 -3.00
C GLU A 111 -14.96 -13.47 -2.52
N VAL A 112 -15.25 -13.92 -1.30
CA VAL A 112 -16.57 -13.76 -0.68
C VAL A 112 -16.93 -12.28 -0.51
N ALA A 113 -16.00 -11.45 -0.05
CA ALA A 113 -16.23 -10.01 0.09
C ALA A 113 -16.48 -9.34 -1.28
N ARG A 114 -15.75 -9.74 -2.32
CA ARG A 114 -15.94 -9.25 -3.69
C ARG A 114 -17.31 -9.62 -4.26
N GLU A 115 -17.75 -10.85 -4.07
CA GLU A 115 -19.08 -11.29 -4.53
C GLU A 115 -20.21 -10.56 -3.80
N ARG A 116 -20.12 -10.45 -2.48
CA ARG A 116 -21.08 -9.69 -1.67
C ARG A 116 -21.10 -8.21 -2.06
N MET A 117 -19.94 -7.61 -2.28
CA MET A 117 -19.82 -6.21 -2.70
C MET A 117 -20.40 -6.03 -4.13
N ARG A 118 -20.20 -6.99 -5.05
CA ARG A 118 -20.79 -6.98 -6.38
C ARG A 118 -22.32 -7.03 -6.32
N ALA A 119 -22.89 -7.90 -5.49
CA ALA A 119 -24.33 -7.95 -5.24
C ALA A 119 -24.86 -6.63 -4.66
N GLY A 120 -24.13 -6.04 -3.71
CA GLY A 120 -24.41 -4.71 -3.18
C GLY A 120 -24.36 -3.62 -4.24
N ALA A 121 -23.39 -3.66 -5.16
CA ALA A 121 -23.27 -2.71 -6.27
C ALA A 121 -24.48 -2.77 -7.22
N TYR A 122 -24.92 -3.98 -7.58
CA TYR A 122 -26.16 -4.15 -8.36
C TYR A 122 -27.39 -3.60 -7.62
N ALA A 123 -27.53 -3.89 -6.33
CA ALA A 123 -28.63 -3.40 -5.50
C ALA A 123 -28.62 -1.87 -5.41
N THR A 124 -27.47 -1.25 -5.17
CA THR A 124 -27.33 0.21 -5.11
C THR A 124 -27.65 0.84 -6.46
N THR A 125 -27.18 0.24 -7.56
CA THR A 125 -27.47 0.73 -8.92
C THR A 125 -28.96 0.64 -9.23
N ALA A 126 -29.61 -0.49 -8.93
CA ALA A 126 -31.05 -0.68 -9.14
C ALA A 126 -31.90 0.31 -8.32
N THR A 127 -31.55 0.50 -7.04
CA THR A 127 -32.27 1.45 -6.18
C THR A 127 -32.03 2.91 -6.58
N ALA A 128 -30.83 3.28 -7.05
CA ALA A 128 -30.54 4.60 -7.59
C ALA A 128 -31.35 4.87 -8.88
N ALA A 129 -31.44 3.88 -9.77
CA ALA A 129 -32.26 3.97 -10.99
C ALA A 129 -33.76 4.08 -10.66
N ALA A 130 -34.26 3.32 -9.68
CA ALA A 130 -35.61 3.42 -9.19
C ALA A 130 -35.91 4.80 -8.58
N LEU A 131 -35.02 5.33 -7.74
CA LEU A 131 -35.13 6.68 -7.19
C LEU A 131 -35.20 7.74 -8.29
N LEU A 132 -34.34 7.63 -9.32
CA LEU A 132 -34.34 8.54 -10.47
C LEU A 132 -35.67 8.48 -11.21
N ALA A 133 -36.14 7.27 -11.52
CA ALA A 133 -37.41 7.08 -12.24
C ALA A 133 -38.60 7.65 -11.47
N ILE A 134 -38.68 7.38 -10.15
CA ILE A 134 -39.79 7.88 -9.31
C ILE A 134 -39.71 9.40 -9.14
N ALA A 135 -38.49 9.95 -8.94
CA ALA A 135 -38.28 11.39 -8.83
C ALA A 135 -38.69 12.09 -10.14
N ALA A 136 -38.33 11.55 -11.31
CA ALA A 136 -38.69 12.07 -12.63
C ALA A 136 -40.19 11.99 -12.89
N LEU A 137 -40.82 10.83 -12.61
CA LEU A 137 -42.27 10.65 -12.75
C LEU A 137 -43.05 11.62 -11.85
N ARG A 138 -42.62 11.77 -10.59
CA ARG A 138 -43.25 12.71 -9.66
C ARG A 138 -43.14 14.15 -10.13
N TYR A 139 -42.02 14.50 -10.78
CA TYR A 139 -41.80 15.84 -11.31
C TYR A 139 -42.63 16.13 -12.54
N SER A 140 -42.79 15.13 -13.43
CA SER A 140 -43.52 15.29 -14.71
C SER A 140 -45.03 15.13 -14.61
N VAL A 141 -45.52 14.28 -13.69
CA VAL A 141 -46.93 13.86 -13.65
C VAL A 141 -47.75 14.48 -12.53
N ALA A 142 -47.14 14.91 -11.43
CA ALA A 142 -47.88 15.33 -10.23
C ALA A 142 -47.70 16.79 -9.88
N ARG A 143 -48.60 17.64 -10.30
CA ARG A 143 -48.78 18.97 -9.65
C ARG A 143 -49.21 18.88 -8.17
N ARG A 144 -49.74 17.74 -7.72
CA ARG A 144 -50.03 17.41 -6.32
C ARG A 144 -49.43 16.05 -6.00
N GLY A 145 -48.44 16.01 -5.08
CA GLY A 145 -47.78 14.78 -4.68
C GLY A 145 -48.74 13.81 -3.98
N SER A 146 -48.90 12.62 -4.54
CA SER A 146 -49.66 11.53 -3.93
C SER A 146 -48.90 10.90 -2.76
N ARG A 147 -49.58 10.55 -1.67
CA ARG A 147 -49.03 9.86 -0.52
C ARG A 147 -48.29 8.55 -0.91
N PRO A 148 -48.83 7.69 -1.80
CA PRO A 148 -48.15 6.45 -2.19
C PRO A 148 -46.82 6.69 -2.90
N VAL A 149 -46.69 7.72 -3.74
CA VAL A 149 -45.41 8.04 -4.41
C VAL A 149 -44.38 8.57 -3.40
N ALA A 150 -44.82 9.31 -2.39
CA ALA A 150 -43.93 9.75 -1.31
C ALA A 150 -43.42 8.53 -0.48
N ALA A 151 -44.32 7.59 -0.17
CA ALA A 151 -43.98 6.36 0.52
C ALA A 151 -42.97 5.53 -0.30
N LEU A 152 -43.22 5.38 -1.61
CA LEU A 152 -42.34 4.66 -2.52
C LEU A 152 -40.95 5.31 -2.61
N LEU A 153 -40.84 6.65 -2.67
CA LEU A 153 -39.59 7.38 -2.60
C LEU A 153 -38.82 7.10 -1.30
N VAL A 154 -39.52 7.14 -0.17
CA VAL A 154 -38.90 6.86 1.15
C VAL A 154 -38.44 5.39 1.21
N SER A 155 -39.24 4.45 0.70
CA SER A 155 -38.86 3.03 0.64
C SER A 155 -37.63 2.82 -0.24
N CYS A 156 -37.58 3.42 -1.42
CA CYS A 156 -36.40 3.35 -2.29
C CYS A 156 -35.16 4.01 -1.65
N LEU A 157 -35.35 5.11 -0.92
CA LEU A 157 -34.26 5.75 -0.18
C LEU A 157 -33.71 4.83 0.91
N VAL A 158 -34.59 4.24 1.72
CA VAL A 158 -34.19 3.27 2.76
C VAL A 158 -33.49 2.07 2.13
N LEU A 159 -34.03 1.52 1.04
CA LEU A 159 -33.43 0.40 0.33
C LEU A 159 -32.07 0.73 -0.27
N SER A 160 -31.87 1.96 -0.75
CA SER A 160 -30.57 2.36 -1.32
C SER A 160 -29.43 2.37 -0.28
N VAL A 161 -29.76 2.46 1.00
CA VAL A 161 -28.81 2.37 2.13
C VAL A 161 -28.80 0.94 2.71
N ALA A 162 -29.98 0.35 2.92
CA ALA A 162 -30.12 -0.92 3.60
C ALA A 162 -29.68 -2.13 2.73
N ALA A 163 -29.95 -2.10 1.42
CA ALA A 163 -29.62 -3.23 0.55
C ALA A 163 -28.12 -3.49 0.42
N PRO A 164 -27.24 -2.48 0.19
CA PRO A 164 -25.79 -2.68 0.20
C PRO A 164 -25.28 -3.27 1.51
N ILE A 165 -25.81 -2.81 2.65
CA ILE A 165 -25.45 -3.33 3.97
C ILE A 165 -25.95 -4.78 4.14
N TRP A 166 -27.16 -5.10 3.70
CA TRP A 166 -27.71 -6.44 3.73
C TRP A 166 -26.83 -7.44 2.96
N PHE A 167 -26.49 -7.11 1.70
CA PHE A 167 -25.65 -7.98 0.87
C PHE A 167 -24.23 -8.13 1.41
N ARG A 168 -23.69 -7.09 2.05
CA ARG A 168 -22.40 -7.16 2.72
C ARG A 168 -22.39 -8.19 3.86
N GLY A 169 -23.51 -8.35 4.56
CA GLY A 169 -23.63 -9.24 5.72
C GLY A 169 -23.32 -8.57 7.07
N PRO A 170 -23.48 -9.29 8.19
CA PRO A 170 -23.47 -8.73 9.55
C PRO A 170 -22.09 -8.28 10.07
N GLY A 171 -20.99 -8.58 9.39
CA GLY A 171 -19.64 -8.28 9.85
C GLY A 171 -18.93 -9.53 10.40
N GLU A 172 -18.91 -10.57 9.65
CA GLU A 172 -18.13 -11.76 9.97
C GLU A 172 -16.65 -11.49 9.73
N VAL A 173 -15.85 -11.64 10.78
CA VAL A 173 -14.42 -11.87 10.64
C VAL A 173 -14.29 -13.25 10.01
N SER A 174 -13.96 -13.33 8.73
CA SER A 174 -13.57 -14.59 8.12
C SER A 174 -12.22 -14.97 8.74
N VAL A 175 -12.25 -15.68 9.85
CA VAL A 175 -11.08 -16.39 10.35
C VAL A 175 -10.89 -17.55 9.37
N LEU A 176 -10.03 -17.35 8.37
CA LEU A 176 -9.55 -18.47 7.58
C LEU A 176 -8.98 -19.50 8.57
N PRO A 177 -9.38 -20.78 8.49
CA PRO A 177 -8.79 -21.81 9.33
C PRO A 177 -7.28 -21.75 9.11
N ARG A 178 -6.52 -21.49 10.19
CA ARG A 178 -5.06 -21.57 10.11
C ARG A 178 -4.73 -23.00 9.69
N PRO A 179 -3.93 -23.18 8.63
CA PRO A 179 -3.46 -24.50 8.28
C PRO A 179 -2.70 -25.06 9.48
N VAL A 180 -2.89 -26.34 9.75
CA VAL A 180 -2.14 -27.03 10.80
C VAL A 180 -0.67 -26.97 10.42
N ALA A 181 0.16 -26.45 11.32
CA ALA A 181 1.61 -26.38 11.12
C ALA A 181 2.14 -27.79 10.79
N GLY A 182 2.82 -27.90 9.65
CA GLY A 182 3.61 -29.10 9.37
C GLY A 182 4.85 -29.10 10.26
N GLU A 183 5.16 -30.20 10.94
CA GLU A 183 6.47 -30.30 11.57
C GLU A 183 7.56 -30.22 10.49
N PRO A 184 8.56 -29.32 10.65
CA PRO A 184 9.70 -29.28 9.74
C PRO A 184 10.34 -30.67 9.69
N HIS A 185 10.58 -31.18 8.52
CA HIS A 185 11.20 -32.48 8.35
C HIS A 185 12.51 -32.50 9.13
N GLN A 186 12.63 -33.34 10.18
CA GLN A 186 13.84 -33.46 10.98
C GLN A 186 15.04 -33.83 10.09
N ASP A 187 14.80 -34.63 9.04
CA ASP A 187 15.79 -35.02 8.05
C ASP A 187 16.32 -33.80 7.24
N LEU A 188 15.49 -32.80 6.97
CA LEU A 188 15.90 -31.59 6.26
C LEU A 188 16.78 -30.69 7.13
N ARG A 189 16.47 -30.56 8.42
CA ARG A 189 17.34 -29.87 9.39
C ARG A 189 18.72 -30.53 9.45
N ALA A 190 18.75 -31.86 9.51
CA ALA A 190 20.01 -32.62 9.49
C ALA A 190 20.74 -32.47 8.16
N ALA A 191 20.02 -32.49 7.03
CA ALA A 191 20.60 -32.29 5.70
C ALA A 191 21.16 -30.87 5.51
N LEU A 192 20.45 -29.83 5.94
CA LEU A 192 20.93 -28.45 5.90
C LEU A 192 22.10 -28.20 6.85
N ALA A 193 22.10 -28.86 8.01
CA ALA A 193 23.24 -28.83 8.93
C ALA A 193 24.49 -29.56 8.37
N SER A 194 24.30 -30.50 7.43
CA SER A 194 25.36 -31.22 6.75
C SER A 194 25.90 -30.51 5.50
N VAL A 195 25.16 -29.56 4.92
CA VAL A 195 25.64 -28.67 3.86
C VAL A 195 26.62 -27.68 4.47
N ALA A 196 27.88 -27.84 4.16
CA ALA A 196 28.98 -27.07 4.77
C ALA A 196 28.76 -25.55 4.68
N PHE A 197 28.09 -25.05 3.65
CA PHE A 197 27.74 -23.64 3.47
C PHE A 197 26.50 -23.52 2.55
N PRO A 198 25.27 -23.26 3.08
CA PRO A 198 24.15 -22.89 2.22
C PRO A 198 24.47 -21.62 1.43
N PRO A 199 23.92 -21.43 0.23
CA PRO A 199 24.16 -20.24 -0.58
C PRO A 199 23.75 -18.98 0.18
N GLN A 200 24.44 -17.88 -0.10
CA GLN A 200 24.02 -16.57 0.39
C GLN A 200 23.03 -15.94 -0.58
N VAL A 201 21.91 -15.41 -0.06
CA VAL A 201 20.93 -14.67 -0.83
C VAL A 201 20.92 -13.22 -0.35
N SER A 202 21.10 -12.29 -1.28
CA SER A 202 21.04 -10.84 -1.00
C SER A 202 19.86 -10.22 -1.72
N ILE A 203 18.98 -9.52 -1.01
CA ILE A 203 17.78 -8.87 -1.54
C ILE A 203 17.92 -7.36 -1.42
N PHE A 204 17.85 -6.67 -2.56
CA PHE A 204 17.71 -5.23 -2.68
C PHE A 204 16.26 -4.92 -3.00
N ALA A 205 15.48 -4.48 -2.01
CA ALA A 205 14.08 -4.14 -2.14
C ALA A 205 13.94 -2.64 -2.42
N LEU A 206 13.52 -2.30 -3.63
CA LEU A 206 13.47 -0.93 -4.14
C LEU A 206 12.02 -0.44 -4.19
N ASP A 207 11.67 0.55 -3.37
CA ASP A 207 10.34 1.16 -3.40
C ASP A 207 10.19 2.11 -4.57
N GLY A 208 9.22 1.84 -5.44
CA GLY A 208 8.88 2.74 -6.55
C GLY A 208 9.88 2.74 -7.70
N ALA A 209 10.75 1.73 -7.80
CA ALA A 209 11.65 1.60 -8.95
C ALA A 209 10.88 1.20 -10.20
N SER A 210 11.17 1.89 -11.33
CA SER A 210 10.56 1.62 -12.62
C SER A 210 11.54 0.96 -13.57
N LEU A 211 11.21 -0.25 -14.04
CA LEU A 211 12.03 -0.95 -15.03
C LEU A 211 12.13 -0.18 -16.35
N GLY A 212 11.05 0.50 -16.75
CA GLY A 212 11.04 1.36 -17.94
C GLY A 212 12.02 2.52 -17.81
N PHE A 213 12.05 3.18 -16.66
CA PHE A 213 13.01 4.26 -16.38
C PHE A 213 14.45 3.75 -16.41
N ILE A 214 14.72 2.61 -15.76
CA ILE A 214 16.05 1.98 -15.75
C ILE A 214 16.50 1.68 -17.19
N ARG A 215 15.67 1.02 -18.00
CA ARG A 215 15.98 0.71 -19.41
C ARG A 215 16.27 1.95 -20.23
N GLN A 216 15.48 3.00 -20.05
CA GLN A 216 15.68 4.27 -20.75
C GLN A 216 17.04 4.91 -20.39
N ARG A 217 17.42 4.92 -19.13
CA ARG A 217 18.67 5.50 -18.64
C ARG A 217 19.89 4.65 -19.02
N VAL A 218 19.77 3.33 -18.97
CA VAL A 218 20.81 2.41 -19.45
C VAL A 218 21.07 2.59 -20.96
N ALA A 219 20.01 2.74 -21.77
CA ALA A 219 20.15 3.04 -23.19
C ALA A 219 20.82 4.39 -23.45
N ALA A 220 20.72 5.33 -22.51
CA ALA A 220 21.43 6.62 -22.54
C ALA A 220 22.86 6.56 -21.97
N GLY A 221 23.38 5.37 -21.67
CA GLY A 221 24.74 5.16 -21.15
C GLY A 221 24.89 5.43 -19.65
N GLN A 222 23.80 5.50 -18.89
CA GLN A 222 23.77 5.63 -17.43
C GLN A 222 23.58 4.28 -16.76
N PHE A 223 23.80 4.19 -15.45
CA PHE A 223 23.57 2.99 -14.61
C PHE A 223 24.26 1.72 -15.17
N PRO A 224 25.59 1.71 -15.27
CA PRO A 224 26.33 0.61 -15.94
C PRO A 224 26.18 -0.75 -15.24
N ASN A 225 25.91 -0.77 -13.94
CA ASN A 225 25.74 -2.02 -13.20
C ASN A 225 24.33 -2.59 -13.40
N LEU A 226 23.30 -1.75 -13.36
CA LEU A 226 21.94 -2.15 -13.74
C LEU A 226 21.86 -2.56 -15.22
N GLY A 227 22.61 -1.89 -16.12
CA GLY A 227 22.75 -2.30 -17.51
C GLY A 227 23.32 -3.73 -17.62
N ARG A 228 24.35 -4.03 -16.85
CA ARG A 228 24.95 -5.38 -16.81
C ARG A 228 23.97 -6.43 -16.25
N LEU A 229 23.12 -6.05 -15.28
CA LEU A 229 22.06 -6.95 -14.81
C LEU A 229 21.00 -7.18 -15.88
N LEU A 230 20.56 -6.14 -16.61
CA LEU A 230 19.61 -6.29 -17.71
C LEU A 230 20.11 -7.27 -18.79
N ASP A 231 21.41 -7.31 -19.03
CA ASP A 231 22.03 -8.20 -20.03
C ASP A 231 22.24 -9.64 -19.53
N ARG A 232 22.45 -9.84 -18.22
CA ARG A 232 22.93 -11.12 -17.67
C ARG A 232 22.04 -11.75 -16.61
N ALA A 233 21.11 -11.00 -16.03
CA ALA A 233 20.19 -11.51 -15.02
C ALA A 233 18.97 -12.19 -15.66
N ALA A 234 18.27 -13.01 -14.87
CA ALA A 234 16.89 -13.37 -15.14
C ALA A 234 16.00 -12.22 -14.73
N THR A 235 15.23 -11.69 -15.66
CA THR A 235 14.32 -10.56 -15.39
C THR A 235 12.86 -10.98 -15.60
N ILE A 236 12.00 -10.66 -14.64
CA ILE A 236 10.55 -10.85 -14.73
C ILE A 236 9.81 -9.56 -14.36
N ASP A 237 8.68 -9.32 -15.00
CA ASP A 237 7.73 -8.30 -14.58
C ASP A 237 6.84 -8.87 -13.46
N LEU A 238 6.67 -8.13 -12.36
CA LEU A 238 5.90 -8.54 -11.20
C LEU A 238 4.58 -7.79 -11.15
N ALA A 239 3.47 -8.53 -11.23
CA ALA A 239 2.16 -7.96 -10.99
C ALA A 239 2.10 -7.34 -9.60
N THR A 240 1.74 -6.06 -9.54
CA THR A 240 1.57 -5.35 -8.27
C THR A 240 0.19 -5.61 -7.66
N LEU A 241 0.05 -5.31 -6.36
CA LEU A 241 -1.23 -5.32 -5.67
C LEU A 241 -1.97 -3.99 -5.90
N THR A 242 -3.30 -4.04 -5.98
CA THR A 242 -4.16 -2.86 -6.11
C THR A 242 -5.14 -2.75 -4.94
N PRO A 243 -5.22 -1.59 -4.26
CA PRO A 243 -4.40 -0.39 -4.47
C PRO A 243 -2.94 -0.62 -4.09
N THR A 244 -2.05 0.09 -4.78
CA THR A 244 -0.61 -0.06 -4.56
C THR A 244 -0.18 0.67 -3.29
N GLN A 245 0.23 -0.09 -2.29
CA GLN A 245 0.73 0.41 -1.01
C GLN A 245 1.92 -0.45 -0.56
N ALA A 246 2.92 0.17 0.06
CA ALA A 246 4.17 -0.51 0.39
C ALA A 246 3.98 -1.67 1.37
N GLU A 247 3.24 -1.46 2.47
CA GLU A 247 3.10 -2.45 3.53
C GLU A 247 2.43 -3.76 3.05
N PRO A 248 1.28 -3.75 2.33
CA PRO A 248 0.70 -4.97 1.77
C PRO A 248 1.63 -5.67 0.77
N ILE A 249 2.36 -4.92 -0.05
CA ILE A 249 3.27 -5.45 -1.06
C ILE A 249 4.45 -6.14 -0.39
N TRP A 250 5.12 -5.49 0.56
CA TRP A 250 6.28 -6.06 1.23
C TRP A 250 5.90 -7.15 2.25
N ALA A 251 4.68 -7.09 2.82
CA ALA A 251 4.13 -8.23 3.58
C ALA A 251 3.94 -9.46 2.69
N ALA A 252 3.38 -9.28 1.50
CA ALA A 252 3.20 -10.35 0.52
C ALA A 252 4.53 -10.92 0.05
N ALA A 253 5.52 -10.06 -0.21
CA ALA A 253 6.89 -10.44 -0.57
C ALA A 253 7.56 -11.29 0.51
N ALA A 254 7.45 -10.87 1.78
CA ALA A 254 8.10 -11.54 2.91
C ALA A 254 7.44 -12.87 3.29
N THR A 255 6.14 -13.02 3.05
CA THR A 255 5.36 -14.18 3.51
C THR A 255 5.00 -15.17 2.40
N GLY A 256 5.06 -14.74 1.12
CA GLY A 256 4.54 -15.51 -0.01
C GLY A 256 3.01 -15.66 0.00
N LYS A 257 2.31 -14.87 0.83
CA LYS A 257 0.86 -14.95 1.05
C LYS A 257 0.16 -13.64 0.73
N SER A 258 -1.03 -13.74 0.17
CA SER A 258 -1.86 -12.58 -0.17
C SER A 258 -2.32 -11.78 1.06
N PRO A 259 -2.74 -10.52 0.90
CA PRO A 259 -3.27 -9.68 1.98
C PRO A 259 -4.39 -10.32 2.79
N GLN A 260 -5.18 -11.22 2.18
CA GLN A 260 -6.23 -11.96 2.87
C GLN A 260 -5.68 -12.98 3.85
N GLN A 261 -4.54 -13.59 3.55
CA GLN A 261 -3.90 -14.60 4.39
C GLN A 261 -2.90 -13.99 5.38
N ASN A 262 -2.10 -12.99 4.94
CA ASN A 262 -1.11 -12.36 5.80
C ASN A 262 -1.69 -11.27 6.73
N GLY A 263 -2.95 -10.83 6.50
CA GLY A 263 -3.65 -9.86 7.34
C GLY A 263 -3.38 -8.40 7.02
N ILE A 264 -2.43 -8.07 6.14
CA ILE A 264 -2.03 -6.69 5.83
C ILE A 264 -2.71 -6.24 4.53
N ARG A 265 -3.78 -5.46 4.66
CA ARG A 265 -4.59 -4.99 3.53
C ARG A 265 -4.37 -3.53 3.19
N SER A 266 -3.72 -2.77 4.09
CA SER A 266 -3.49 -1.33 3.95
C SER A 266 -2.25 -0.91 4.75
N ASN A 267 -1.74 0.29 4.45
CA ASN A 267 -0.66 0.93 5.19
C ASN A 267 -1.09 1.51 6.55
N ALA A 268 -2.36 1.42 6.89
CA ALA A 268 -2.87 1.87 8.18
C ALA A 268 -4.15 1.13 8.54
N SER A 269 -4.42 1.05 9.84
CA SER A 269 -5.72 0.70 10.38
C SER A 269 -6.35 1.92 11.06
N TYR A 270 -7.69 1.98 11.04
CA TYR A 270 -8.44 3.14 11.50
C TYR A 270 -9.47 2.71 12.52
N ARG A 271 -9.53 3.41 13.67
CA ARG A 271 -10.53 3.20 14.72
C ARG A 271 -11.36 4.44 14.91
N ALA A 272 -12.66 4.29 15.00
CA ALA A 272 -13.50 5.38 15.47
C ALA A 272 -13.20 5.64 16.96
N ARG A 273 -13.07 6.91 17.35
CA ARG A 273 -12.57 7.32 18.68
C ARG A 273 -13.39 6.75 19.87
N GLU A 274 -14.67 6.49 19.66
CA GLU A 274 -15.59 5.94 20.68
C GLU A 274 -16.01 4.49 20.37
N GLY A 275 -15.29 3.82 19.43
CA GLY A 275 -15.62 2.46 18.99
C GLY A 275 -14.87 1.38 19.77
N ASP A 276 -15.28 0.13 19.54
CA ASP A 276 -14.61 -1.06 20.04
C ASP A 276 -13.24 -1.29 19.39
N VAL A 277 -12.57 -2.36 19.81
CA VAL A 277 -11.22 -2.75 19.35
C VAL A 277 -11.14 -3.00 17.82
N ILE A 278 -12.27 -3.25 17.14
CA ILE A 278 -12.29 -3.59 15.72
C ILE A 278 -12.01 -2.35 14.86
N ALA A 279 -10.93 -2.42 14.09
CA ALA A 279 -10.51 -1.35 13.19
C ALA A 279 -11.03 -1.57 11.75
N ALA A 280 -11.19 -0.48 11.01
CA ALA A 280 -11.26 -0.50 9.57
C ALA A 280 -9.84 -0.56 8.99
N ASP A 281 -9.60 -1.42 8.01
CA ASP A 281 -8.28 -1.51 7.37
C ASP A 281 -8.22 -0.62 6.11
N ILE A 282 -9.37 -0.33 5.52
CA ILE A 282 -9.45 0.40 4.27
C ILE A 282 -10.27 1.68 4.47
N LEU A 283 -9.61 2.81 4.27
CA LEU A 283 -10.28 4.10 4.19
C LEU A 283 -10.04 4.63 2.77
N PRO A 284 -11.09 4.74 1.93
CA PRO A 284 -10.91 5.18 0.55
C PRO A 284 -10.46 6.64 0.50
N ASP A 285 -9.50 6.95 -0.38
CA ASP A 285 -8.87 8.27 -0.48
C ASP A 285 -9.71 9.33 -1.23
N TYR A 286 -10.94 9.03 -1.56
CA TYR A 286 -11.85 10.02 -2.11
C TYR A 286 -12.64 10.74 -1.00
N CYS A 287 -13.25 11.86 -1.35
CA CYS A 287 -14.03 12.69 -0.42
C CYS A 287 -13.24 13.20 0.80
N PHE A 288 -11.93 13.37 0.69
CA PHE A 288 -11.06 13.87 1.76
C PHE A 288 -11.04 12.97 3.02
N ALA A 289 -11.29 11.67 2.88
CA ALA A 289 -11.29 10.75 4.01
C ALA A 289 -9.93 10.67 4.74
N SER A 290 -8.83 10.96 4.04
CA SER A 290 -7.49 11.08 4.62
C SER A 290 -7.38 12.16 5.70
N ALA A 291 -8.26 13.17 5.71
CA ALA A 291 -8.30 14.21 6.73
C ALA A 291 -9.05 13.80 8.02
N LEU A 292 -9.76 12.68 8.02
CA LEU A 292 -10.47 12.18 9.20
C LEU A 292 -9.54 11.94 10.40
N PRO A 293 -8.37 11.29 10.26
CA PRO A 293 -7.40 11.16 11.34
C PRO A 293 -6.83 12.50 11.79
N ASP A 294 -6.45 13.37 10.85
CA ASP A 294 -5.83 14.66 11.13
C ASP A 294 -6.75 15.58 11.95
N GLN A 295 -8.06 15.45 11.77
CA GLN A 295 -9.07 16.18 12.53
C GLN A 295 -9.57 15.44 13.78
N GLY A 296 -9.01 14.28 14.08
CA GLY A 296 -9.30 13.52 15.29
C GLY A 296 -10.67 12.81 15.32
N PHE A 297 -11.31 12.58 14.15
CA PHE A 297 -12.55 11.81 14.07
C PHE A 297 -12.32 10.31 14.16
N VAL A 298 -11.16 9.86 13.65
CA VAL A 298 -10.69 8.49 13.76
C VAL A 298 -9.22 8.48 14.19
N GLU A 299 -8.79 7.42 14.85
CA GLU A 299 -7.40 7.18 15.17
C GLU A 299 -6.78 6.36 14.05
N ARG A 300 -5.61 6.78 13.57
CA ARG A 300 -4.81 6.05 12.59
C ARG A 300 -3.67 5.35 13.32
N SER A 301 -3.48 4.07 13.04
CA SER A 301 -2.30 3.31 13.49
C SER A 301 -1.67 2.59 12.31
N ALA A 302 -0.34 2.66 12.21
CA ALA A 302 0.40 1.89 11.23
C ALA A 302 0.44 0.41 11.67
N PRO A 303 0.35 -0.55 10.75
CA PRO A 303 0.52 -1.95 11.07
C PRO A 303 1.96 -2.22 11.55
N THR A 304 2.11 -3.29 12.31
CA THR A 304 3.39 -3.70 12.92
C THR A 304 3.64 -5.18 12.64
N SER A 305 4.78 -5.70 13.06
CA SER A 305 5.09 -7.14 12.96
C SER A 305 4.02 -8.01 13.63
N SER A 306 3.40 -7.52 14.72
CA SER A 306 2.30 -8.21 15.39
C SER A 306 0.97 -8.19 14.61
N SER A 307 0.84 -7.35 13.58
CA SER A 307 -0.31 -7.32 12.69
C SER A 307 -0.27 -8.42 11.62
N LEU A 308 0.92 -9.00 11.38
CA LEU A 308 1.08 -10.11 10.45
C LEU A 308 0.40 -11.37 10.99
N SER A 309 -0.47 -11.96 10.17
CA SER A 309 -1.10 -13.26 10.43
C SER A 309 -0.32 -14.43 9.83
N ALA A 310 0.78 -14.15 9.13
CA ALA A 310 1.65 -15.12 8.47
C ALA A 310 3.11 -14.85 8.85
N ARG A 311 3.91 -15.91 8.87
CA ARG A 311 5.33 -15.81 9.21
C ARG A 311 6.14 -15.24 8.05
N PRO A 312 7.00 -14.23 8.31
CA PRO A 312 7.90 -13.74 7.29
C PRO A 312 9.06 -14.70 7.03
N LEU A 313 9.69 -14.56 5.88
CA LEU A 313 10.77 -15.41 5.38
C LEU A 313 11.91 -15.64 6.40
N TRP A 314 12.36 -14.59 7.10
CA TRP A 314 13.45 -14.69 8.08
C TRP A 314 13.09 -15.49 9.32
N ASP A 315 11.83 -15.48 9.75
CA ASP A 315 11.35 -16.32 10.86
C ASP A 315 11.28 -17.79 10.43
N ILE A 316 10.85 -18.05 9.18
CA ILE A 316 10.85 -19.40 8.61
C ILE A 316 12.29 -19.94 8.54
N LEU A 317 13.22 -19.16 7.99
CA LEU A 317 14.63 -19.56 7.86
C LEU A 317 15.29 -19.83 9.22
N SER A 318 14.92 -19.06 10.25
CA SER A 318 15.43 -19.26 11.60
C SER A 318 15.10 -20.64 12.16
N ASP A 319 13.92 -21.22 11.85
CA ASP A 319 13.54 -22.58 12.26
C ASP A 319 14.48 -23.65 11.67
N TYR A 320 15.05 -23.38 10.50
CA TYR A 320 16.03 -24.24 9.84
C TYR A 320 17.48 -23.92 10.25
N GLY A 321 17.67 -23.05 11.23
CA GLY A 321 18.99 -22.69 11.73
C GLY A 321 19.74 -21.68 10.85
N ILE A 322 19.08 -21.06 9.88
CA ILE A 322 19.67 -20.11 8.93
C ILE A 322 19.53 -18.70 9.48
N ALA A 323 20.67 -18.01 9.62
CA ALA A 323 20.71 -16.63 10.09
C ALA A 323 20.31 -15.65 8.98
N SER A 324 19.54 -14.63 9.35
CA SER A 324 19.10 -13.57 8.45
C SER A 324 19.51 -12.19 8.95
N GLY A 325 19.85 -11.27 8.05
CA GLY A 325 20.11 -9.86 8.31
C GLY A 325 19.10 -9.00 7.56
N VAL A 326 18.15 -8.39 8.27
CA VAL A 326 17.05 -7.62 7.69
C VAL A 326 17.14 -6.18 8.13
N ALA A 327 17.03 -5.23 7.19
CA ALA A 327 17.12 -3.81 7.49
C ALA A 327 16.08 -3.00 6.73
N GLY A 328 15.30 -2.19 7.45
CA GLY A 328 14.29 -1.28 6.94
C GLY A 328 13.07 -1.97 6.31
N TRP A 329 12.88 -3.28 6.50
CA TRP A 329 11.77 -4.00 5.89
C TRP A 329 10.45 -3.65 6.59
N PRO A 330 9.39 -3.26 5.85
CA PRO A 330 8.10 -2.92 6.44
C PRO A 330 7.55 -4.04 7.30
N LEU A 331 6.89 -3.68 8.39
CA LEU A 331 6.30 -4.62 9.34
C LEU A 331 7.34 -5.49 10.09
N SER A 332 8.55 -5.00 10.21
CA SER A 332 9.56 -5.64 11.05
C SER A 332 9.66 -5.05 12.46
N TYR A 333 8.87 -4.00 12.77
CA TYR A 333 8.76 -3.41 14.11
C TYR A 333 7.54 -3.99 14.89
N PRO A 334 7.65 -4.34 16.19
CA PRO A 334 8.89 -4.49 16.95
C PRO A 334 9.81 -5.54 16.34
N ALA A 335 11.13 -5.25 16.36
CA ALA A 335 12.14 -6.15 15.81
C ALA A 335 12.27 -7.42 16.64
N ARG A 336 12.40 -8.55 15.95
CA ARG A 336 12.70 -9.84 16.55
C ARG A 336 13.59 -10.64 15.62
N ALA A 337 14.71 -11.11 16.15
CA ALA A 337 15.65 -11.95 15.42
C ALA A 337 16.03 -13.17 16.25
N ASP A 338 15.39 -14.32 15.98
CA ASP A 338 15.78 -15.57 16.63
C ASP A 338 17.19 -16.01 16.18
N ARG A 339 17.60 -15.68 14.94
CA ARG A 339 18.96 -15.88 14.41
C ARG A 339 19.34 -14.76 13.44
N GLY A 340 20.52 -14.16 13.66
CA GLY A 340 21.01 -13.05 12.87
C GLY A 340 20.65 -11.70 13.49
N PHE A 341 20.12 -10.77 12.71
CA PHE A 341 19.69 -9.46 13.20
C PHE A 341 18.54 -8.86 12.37
N VAL A 342 17.74 -8.03 13.03
CA VAL A 342 16.69 -7.21 12.41
C VAL A 342 16.88 -5.76 12.88
N LEU A 343 17.06 -4.84 11.93
CA LEU A 343 16.91 -3.40 12.11
C LEU A 343 15.57 -3.03 11.46
N SER A 344 14.57 -2.72 12.28
CA SER A 344 13.19 -2.56 11.78
C SER A 344 13.02 -1.35 10.88
N ASP A 345 11.87 -1.29 10.24
CA ASP A 345 11.38 -0.15 9.44
C ASP A 345 11.17 1.14 10.25
N ARG A 346 11.29 1.10 11.57
CA ARG A 346 11.25 2.28 12.47
C ARG A 346 12.56 2.56 13.19
N PHE A 347 13.63 1.90 12.79
CA PHE A 347 14.93 2.10 13.42
C PHE A 347 15.50 3.51 13.19
N ASP A 348 15.22 4.09 12.03
CA ASP A 348 15.58 5.46 11.65
C ASP A 348 14.89 6.51 12.52
N GLU A 349 13.59 6.34 12.82
CA GLU A 349 12.85 7.17 13.74
C GLU A 349 13.45 7.06 15.14
N ALA A 350 13.66 5.84 15.64
CA ALA A 350 14.25 5.57 16.94
C ALA A 350 15.70 6.09 17.06
N ALA A 351 16.49 5.98 15.99
CA ALA A 351 17.85 6.52 15.95
C ALA A 351 17.90 8.05 15.95
N SER A 352 16.85 8.69 15.39
CA SER A 352 16.73 10.15 15.31
C SER A 352 16.29 10.80 16.63
N GLU A 353 15.77 10.02 17.57
CA GLU A 353 15.31 10.50 18.87
C GLU A 353 16.46 10.66 19.90
N PRO A 354 16.31 11.56 20.90
CA PRO A 354 17.25 11.68 22.00
C PRO A 354 17.44 10.36 22.75
N LEU A 355 18.64 10.09 23.22
CA LEU A 355 19.06 8.80 23.82
C LEU A 355 18.08 8.23 24.87
N ARG A 356 17.39 9.10 25.61
CA ARG A 356 16.41 8.73 26.65
C ARG A 356 15.07 8.21 26.12
N LEU A 357 14.76 8.47 24.85
CA LEU A 357 13.49 8.13 24.21
C LEU A 357 13.66 7.06 23.11
N ARG A 358 14.91 6.62 22.87
CA ARG A 358 15.20 5.63 21.83
C ARG A 358 14.53 4.29 22.14
N ASP A 359 13.70 3.85 21.24
CA ASP A 359 12.97 2.59 21.38
C ASP A 359 13.91 1.40 21.21
N ALA A 360 14.06 0.61 22.28
CA ALA A 360 14.90 -0.58 22.26
C ALA A 360 14.33 -1.70 21.37
N SER A 361 13.03 -1.67 21.06
CA SER A 361 12.38 -2.68 20.23
C SER A 361 12.52 -2.41 18.72
N ALA A 362 13.17 -1.32 18.34
CA ALA A 362 13.41 -0.98 16.93
C ALA A 362 14.46 -1.87 16.25
N GLY A 363 15.29 -2.57 17.01
CA GLY A 363 16.29 -3.51 16.48
C GLY A 363 16.59 -4.66 17.45
N ASP A 364 17.02 -5.80 16.92
CA ASP A 364 17.36 -7.00 17.67
C ASP A 364 18.48 -7.79 16.94
N PRO A 365 19.51 -8.30 17.63
CA PRO A 365 19.80 -8.14 19.04
C PRO A 365 20.46 -6.78 19.39
N THR A 366 20.57 -6.48 20.69
CA THR A 366 21.11 -5.19 21.18
C THR A 366 22.49 -4.89 20.63
N THR A 367 23.34 -5.89 20.44
CA THR A 367 24.67 -5.75 19.85
C THR A 367 24.63 -5.25 18.40
N ALA A 368 23.63 -5.64 17.63
CA ALA A 368 23.43 -5.11 16.28
C ALA A 368 22.92 -3.67 16.33
N VAL A 369 22.05 -3.36 17.28
CA VAL A 369 21.51 -2.01 17.51
C VAL A 369 22.62 -1.01 17.81
N ASP A 370 23.61 -1.36 18.64
CA ASP A 370 24.71 -0.46 19.02
C ASP A 370 25.57 -0.10 17.80
N VAL A 371 25.95 -1.09 16.98
CA VAL A 371 26.71 -0.85 15.74
C VAL A 371 25.91 0.00 14.75
N ALA A 372 24.64 -0.31 14.57
CA ALA A 372 23.78 0.42 13.63
C ALA A 372 23.59 1.88 14.06
N ARG A 373 23.43 2.16 15.37
CA ARG A 373 23.30 3.53 15.90
C ARG A 373 24.50 4.40 15.57
N GLU A 374 25.71 3.90 15.74
CA GLU A 374 26.94 4.65 15.39
C GLU A 374 26.95 5.03 13.90
N ILE A 375 26.48 4.12 13.04
CA ILE A 375 26.37 4.34 11.61
C ILE A 375 25.29 5.40 11.29
N PHE A 376 24.12 5.30 11.90
CA PHE A 376 23.02 6.26 11.72
C PHE A 376 23.42 7.66 12.22
N ASP A 377 24.03 7.78 13.39
CA ASP A 377 24.51 9.05 13.95
C ASP A 377 25.54 9.71 13.01
N ARG A 378 26.44 8.94 12.42
CA ARG A 378 27.41 9.43 11.42
C ARG A 378 26.73 9.94 10.15
N TRP A 379 25.76 9.18 9.59
CA TRP A 379 25.03 9.63 8.40
C TRP A 379 24.16 10.84 8.67
N GLN A 380 23.60 10.98 9.86
CA GLN A 380 22.89 12.20 10.26
C GLN A 380 23.80 13.43 10.29
N ALA A 381 25.04 13.28 10.71
CA ALA A 381 26.04 14.35 10.73
C ALA A 381 26.61 14.68 9.35
N THR A 382 26.43 13.81 8.34
CA THR A 382 26.97 13.98 6.99
C THR A 382 26.27 15.13 6.26
N SER A 383 27.05 15.97 5.58
CA SER A 383 26.54 17.15 4.88
C SER A 383 25.65 16.76 3.67
N ARG A 384 24.70 17.64 3.32
CA ARG A 384 23.82 17.45 2.18
C ARG A 384 24.58 17.25 0.86
N ALA A 385 25.65 18.02 0.66
CA ALA A 385 26.45 17.96 -0.56
C ALA A 385 27.18 16.61 -0.72
N GLU A 386 27.59 15.99 0.37
CA GLU A 386 28.22 14.66 0.36
C GLU A 386 27.22 13.54 0.12
N ILE A 387 25.99 13.70 0.64
CA ILE A 387 24.93 12.69 0.42
C ILE A 387 24.45 12.73 -1.01
N MET A 388 24.08 13.92 -1.51
CA MET A 388 23.56 14.09 -2.86
C MET A 388 23.74 15.54 -3.33
N PRO A 389 24.69 15.82 -4.25
CA PRO A 389 24.97 17.16 -4.74
C PRO A 389 23.74 17.86 -5.36
N ALA A 390 22.84 17.12 -6.02
CA ALA A 390 21.61 17.71 -6.57
C ALA A 390 20.69 18.28 -5.49
N LEU A 391 20.64 17.69 -4.30
CA LEU A 391 19.88 18.23 -3.16
C LEU A 391 20.52 19.48 -2.57
N ALA A 392 21.82 19.70 -2.75
CA ALA A 392 22.50 20.90 -2.26
C ALA A 392 22.01 22.19 -2.91
N SER A 393 21.61 22.10 -4.18
CA SER A 393 21.11 23.23 -5.01
C SER A 393 19.59 23.37 -5.02
N SER A 394 18.84 22.37 -4.54
CA SER A 394 17.39 22.39 -4.46
C SER A 394 16.89 23.06 -3.18
N LEU A 395 15.63 23.51 -3.19
CA LEU A 395 14.96 23.97 -1.97
C LEU A 395 14.94 22.85 -0.92
N PRO A 396 15.05 23.17 0.38
CA PRO A 396 15.15 22.17 1.40
C PRO A 396 13.93 21.26 1.41
N ASP A 397 14.14 20.02 1.02
CA ASP A 397 13.22 18.92 1.32
C ASP A 397 13.88 18.07 2.43
N PRO A 398 13.60 18.36 3.71
CA PRO A 398 14.21 17.65 4.81
C PRO A 398 13.81 16.17 4.83
N ILE A 399 12.64 15.81 4.30
CA ILE A 399 12.16 14.42 4.27
C ILE A 399 13.01 13.61 3.32
N GLY A 400 13.20 14.04 2.08
CA GLY A 400 14.00 13.34 1.09
C GLY A 400 15.48 13.21 1.50
N LEU A 401 16.06 14.25 2.10
CA LEU A 401 17.43 14.19 2.60
C LEU A 401 17.60 13.13 3.71
N ASN A 402 16.70 13.08 4.67
CA ASN A 402 16.75 12.09 5.72
C ASN A 402 16.59 10.68 5.17
N GLN A 403 15.67 10.48 4.23
CA GLN A 403 15.50 9.18 3.58
C GLN A 403 16.78 8.71 2.89
N ALA A 404 17.47 9.60 2.17
CA ALA A 404 18.76 9.26 1.55
C ALA A 404 19.86 8.91 2.57
N ARG A 405 19.81 9.49 3.77
CA ARG A 405 20.72 9.14 4.88
C ARG A 405 20.38 7.77 5.45
N TRP A 406 19.09 7.52 5.71
CA TRP A 406 18.62 6.28 6.31
C TRP A 406 18.88 5.07 5.43
N ASP A 407 18.59 5.18 4.13
CA ASP A 407 18.84 4.07 3.20
C ASP A 407 20.32 3.68 3.14
N ARG A 408 21.24 4.69 3.21
CA ARG A 408 22.68 4.43 3.31
C ARG A 408 23.04 3.81 4.65
N ALA A 409 22.46 4.29 5.73
CA ALA A 409 22.72 3.79 7.07
C ALA A 409 22.25 2.34 7.22
N TYR A 410 21.07 2.00 6.72
CA TYR A 410 20.57 0.62 6.69
C TYR A 410 21.51 -0.29 5.88
N HIS A 411 21.88 0.14 4.67
CA HIS A 411 22.77 -0.65 3.82
C HIS A 411 24.12 -0.89 4.49
N GLU A 412 24.77 0.17 4.99
CA GLU A 412 26.06 0.07 5.64
C GLU A 412 25.99 -0.76 6.93
N SER A 413 24.89 -0.66 7.68
CA SER A 413 24.69 -1.48 8.88
C SER A 413 24.65 -2.97 8.55
N VAL A 414 23.99 -3.37 7.49
CA VAL A 414 23.98 -4.78 7.03
C VAL A 414 25.39 -5.24 6.68
N LEU A 415 26.17 -4.42 5.98
CA LEU A 415 27.56 -4.76 5.64
C LEU A 415 28.46 -4.86 6.88
N ALA A 416 28.31 -3.95 7.83
CA ALA A 416 29.10 -3.92 9.07
C ALA A 416 28.77 -5.11 10.01
N LEU A 417 27.52 -5.54 10.02
CA LEU A 417 27.04 -6.64 10.87
C LEU A 417 27.27 -8.03 10.25
N ALA A 418 27.41 -8.12 8.92
CA ALA A 418 27.60 -9.40 8.22
C ALA A 418 28.77 -10.24 8.75
N PRO A 419 29.97 -9.70 9.08
CA PRO A 419 31.05 -10.51 9.63
C PRO A 419 30.74 -11.13 11.00
N GLN A 420 29.97 -10.45 11.83
CA GLN A 420 29.63 -10.89 13.18
C GLN A 420 28.52 -11.95 13.20
N PHE A 421 27.47 -11.73 12.39
CA PHE A 421 26.27 -12.57 12.41
C PHE A 421 26.24 -13.64 11.30
N ALA A 422 27.13 -13.52 10.31
CA ALA A 422 27.25 -14.40 9.16
C ALA A 422 25.89 -14.78 8.51
N PRO A 423 25.00 -13.80 8.19
CA PRO A 423 23.70 -14.07 7.66
C PRO A 423 23.80 -14.73 6.29
N ARG A 424 22.94 -15.73 6.04
CA ARG A 424 22.80 -16.35 4.73
C ARG A 424 21.72 -15.70 3.88
N LEU A 425 20.76 -15.02 4.52
CA LEU A 425 19.84 -14.09 3.88
C LEU A 425 20.19 -12.68 4.34
N THR A 426 20.40 -11.76 3.40
CA THR A 426 20.40 -10.32 3.68
C THR A 426 19.29 -9.66 2.89
N ALA A 427 18.52 -8.78 3.54
CA ALA A 427 17.44 -8.03 2.89
C ALA A 427 17.50 -6.57 3.34
N VAL A 428 17.69 -5.67 2.38
CA VAL A 428 17.71 -4.21 2.61
C VAL A 428 16.63 -3.57 1.76
N ARG A 429 15.79 -2.74 2.38
CA ARG A 429 14.81 -1.90 1.68
C ARG A 429 15.37 -0.50 1.47
N TYR A 430 15.11 0.04 0.28
CA TYR A 430 15.44 1.40 -0.13
C TYR A 430 14.13 2.13 -0.46
N GLU A 431 13.71 3.00 0.44
CA GLU A 431 12.47 3.78 0.30
C GLU A 431 12.66 5.05 -0.52
N GLY A 432 13.91 5.49 -0.67
CA GLY A 432 14.23 6.77 -1.29
C GLY A 432 13.72 6.93 -2.72
N LEU A 433 13.64 5.85 -3.52
CA LEU A 433 13.11 5.94 -4.89
C LEU A 433 11.64 6.38 -4.91
N ALA A 434 10.81 5.86 -3.99
CA ALA A 434 9.42 6.31 -3.86
C ALA A 434 9.36 7.77 -3.34
N THR A 435 10.13 8.08 -2.29
CA THR A 435 10.17 9.42 -1.69
C THR A 435 10.60 10.49 -2.72
N PHE A 436 11.67 10.25 -3.46
CA PHE A 436 12.12 11.15 -4.52
C PHE A 436 11.23 11.10 -5.75
N GLY A 437 10.67 9.95 -6.08
CA GLY A 437 9.71 9.80 -7.17
C GLY A 437 8.46 10.65 -6.97
N HIS A 438 7.93 10.72 -5.76
CA HIS A 438 6.81 11.59 -5.45
C HIS A 438 7.09 13.07 -5.73
N SER A 439 8.31 13.54 -5.45
CA SER A 439 8.65 14.97 -5.51
C SER A 439 9.38 15.40 -6.79
N TYR A 440 10.14 14.52 -7.42
CA TYR A 440 11.07 14.88 -8.50
C TYR A 440 10.85 14.09 -9.80
N LEU A 441 9.70 13.39 -9.96
CA LEU A 441 9.42 12.66 -11.19
C LEU A 441 9.32 13.58 -12.41
N SER A 442 8.74 14.78 -12.25
CA SER A 442 8.65 15.76 -13.34
C SER A 442 10.01 16.26 -13.83
N ASP A 443 10.99 16.32 -12.93
CA ASP A 443 12.34 16.77 -13.26
C ASP A 443 13.13 15.66 -13.97
N ALA A 444 12.90 14.42 -13.58
CA ALA A 444 13.54 13.26 -14.18
C ALA A 444 12.90 12.83 -15.51
N GLN A 445 11.58 12.98 -15.67
CA GLN A 445 10.82 12.59 -16.86
C GLN A 445 9.86 13.71 -17.30
N PRO A 446 10.37 14.90 -17.72
CA PRO A 446 9.53 16.03 -18.10
C PRO A 446 8.61 15.74 -19.29
N GLU A 447 8.99 14.81 -20.16
CA GLU A 447 8.19 14.36 -21.30
C GLU A 447 6.82 13.77 -20.90
N LEU A 448 6.71 13.15 -19.73
CA LEU A 448 5.45 12.62 -19.20
C LEU A 448 4.49 13.75 -18.77
N PHE A 449 4.99 14.95 -18.61
CA PHE A 449 4.24 16.13 -18.19
C PHE A 449 3.97 17.11 -19.33
N GLY A 450 4.35 16.73 -20.58
CA GLY A 450 4.19 17.57 -21.76
C GLY A 450 5.29 18.64 -21.91
N ASP A 451 6.31 18.59 -21.07
CA ASP A 451 7.48 19.46 -21.19
C ASP A 451 8.56 18.80 -22.06
N ARG A 452 9.18 19.57 -22.96
CA ARG A 452 10.25 19.11 -23.83
C ARG A 452 11.64 19.54 -23.33
N LEU A 453 11.72 20.30 -22.25
CA LEU A 453 12.98 20.69 -21.64
C LEU A 453 13.63 19.49 -21.00
N ARG A 454 14.74 19.05 -21.56
CA ARG A 454 15.57 18.01 -20.93
C ARG A 454 16.33 18.62 -19.76
N VAL A 455 16.02 18.17 -18.56
CA VAL A 455 16.88 18.43 -17.39
C VAL A 455 18.16 17.62 -17.56
N ASP A 456 19.30 18.21 -17.27
CA ASP A 456 20.57 17.49 -17.21
C ASP A 456 20.45 16.36 -16.16
N PRO A 457 20.64 15.08 -16.53
CA PRO A 457 20.53 13.99 -15.59
C PRO A 457 21.43 14.13 -14.36
N GLN A 458 22.56 14.82 -14.49
CA GLN A 458 23.45 15.07 -13.34
C GLN A 458 22.85 16.06 -12.34
N ARG A 459 21.82 16.79 -12.71
CA ARG A 459 21.07 17.72 -11.83
C ARG A 459 19.76 17.15 -11.32
N SER A 460 19.31 16.02 -11.87
CA SER A 460 18.11 15.35 -11.41
C SER A 460 18.39 14.60 -10.11
N VAL A 461 17.63 14.92 -9.07
CA VAL A 461 17.71 14.24 -7.76
C VAL A 461 17.42 12.75 -7.90
N LEU A 462 16.39 12.39 -8.67
CA LEU A 462 15.98 11.01 -8.87
C LEU A 462 17.05 10.22 -9.63
N ASP A 463 17.66 10.78 -10.68
CA ASP A 463 18.76 10.13 -11.41
C ASP A 463 19.99 9.89 -10.51
N GLN A 464 20.34 10.85 -9.64
CA GLN A 464 21.45 10.68 -8.71
C GLN A 464 21.16 9.59 -7.66
N TYR A 465 19.91 9.48 -7.22
CA TYR A 465 19.55 8.43 -6.29
C TYR A 465 19.59 7.04 -6.95
N TYR A 466 19.13 6.90 -8.20
CA TYR A 466 19.32 5.67 -8.98
C TYR A 466 20.80 5.35 -9.19
N ALA A 467 21.66 6.34 -9.43
CA ALA A 467 23.10 6.14 -9.55
C ALA A 467 23.73 5.62 -8.24
N PHE A 468 23.24 6.07 -7.09
CA PHE A 468 23.63 5.50 -5.80
C PHE A 468 23.24 4.00 -5.73
N ILE A 469 21.99 3.65 -6.01
CA ILE A 469 21.54 2.25 -6.04
C ILE A 469 22.35 1.41 -7.05
N ASP A 470 22.63 1.94 -8.24
CA ASP A 470 23.47 1.29 -9.25
C ASP A 470 24.86 0.95 -8.72
N SER A 471 25.46 1.88 -7.96
CA SER A 471 26.76 1.68 -7.32
C SER A 471 26.73 0.54 -6.28
N GLU A 472 25.72 0.52 -5.41
CA GLU A 472 25.57 -0.51 -4.38
C GLU A 472 25.31 -1.90 -4.99
N ILE A 473 24.49 -1.97 -6.04
CA ILE A 473 24.28 -3.19 -6.82
C ILE A 473 25.60 -3.66 -7.46
N GLY A 474 26.40 -2.73 -7.99
CA GLY A 474 27.72 -3.02 -8.54
C GLY A 474 28.67 -3.60 -7.50
N GLU A 475 28.66 -3.09 -6.27
CA GLU A 475 29.42 -3.64 -5.15
C GLU A 475 28.94 -5.05 -4.79
N ALA A 476 27.61 -5.24 -4.64
CA ALA A 476 27.02 -6.52 -4.31
C ALA A 476 27.38 -7.59 -5.36
N THR A 477 27.31 -7.26 -6.66
CA THR A 477 27.66 -8.21 -7.74
C THR A 477 29.13 -8.62 -7.70
N ARG A 478 30.04 -7.75 -7.27
CA ARG A 478 31.48 -8.07 -7.13
C ARG A 478 31.80 -8.99 -5.95
N ARG A 479 30.94 -8.97 -4.93
CA ARG A 479 31.10 -9.77 -3.70
C ARG A 479 30.51 -11.18 -3.80
N LEU A 480 29.67 -11.45 -4.81
CA LEU A 480 29.04 -12.75 -4.97
C LEU A 480 30.06 -13.88 -5.17
N ALA A 481 29.97 -14.89 -4.31
CA ALA A 481 30.68 -16.16 -4.52
C ALA A 481 29.90 -17.08 -5.47
N PRO A 482 30.56 -18.10 -6.06
CA PRO A 482 29.86 -19.13 -6.83
C PRO A 482 28.76 -19.78 -5.99
N GLY A 483 27.55 -19.81 -6.52
CA GLY A 483 26.36 -20.32 -5.84
C GLY A 483 25.57 -19.29 -5.08
N ASP A 484 26.08 -18.07 -4.87
CA ASP A 484 25.29 -16.99 -4.24
C ASP A 484 24.28 -16.38 -5.23
N LEU A 485 23.24 -15.77 -4.68
CA LEU A 485 22.13 -15.15 -5.41
C LEU A 485 21.92 -13.70 -5.01
N LEU A 486 21.90 -12.80 -5.97
CA LEU A 486 21.45 -11.43 -5.80
C LEU A 486 20.07 -11.27 -6.41
N LEU A 487 19.13 -10.73 -5.64
CA LEU A 487 17.80 -10.35 -6.08
C LEU A 487 17.64 -8.83 -5.97
N VAL A 488 17.37 -8.17 -7.07
CA VAL A 488 16.97 -6.76 -7.11
C VAL A 488 15.49 -6.72 -7.46
N ILE A 489 14.67 -6.25 -6.53
CA ILE A 489 13.21 -6.34 -6.64
C ILE A 489 12.55 -4.98 -6.40
N SER A 490 11.55 -4.66 -7.19
CA SER A 490 10.59 -3.60 -6.91
C SER A 490 9.18 -4.17 -6.99
N GLY A 491 8.37 -3.90 -5.98
CA GLY A 491 6.98 -4.38 -5.95
C GLY A 491 6.03 -3.53 -6.80
N PHE A 492 6.44 -2.32 -7.18
CA PHE A 492 5.66 -1.34 -7.94
C PHE A 492 6.58 -0.26 -8.52
N GLY A 493 6.15 0.35 -9.63
CA GLY A 493 6.82 1.50 -10.21
C GLY A 493 6.21 2.83 -9.76
N MET A 494 6.57 3.91 -10.47
CA MET A 494 6.02 5.25 -10.29
C MET A 494 5.37 5.73 -11.59
N GLU A 495 4.31 6.54 -11.46
CA GLU A 495 3.59 7.17 -12.57
C GLU A 495 3.34 8.67 -12.32
N PRO A 496 3.10 9.48 -13.36
CA PRO A 496 2.76 10.88 -13.19
C PRO A 496 1.44 11.08 -12.46
N THR A 497 1.44 11.96 -11.47
CA THR A 497 0.22 12.36 -10.78
C THR A 497 -0.72 13.10 -11.73
N SER A 498 -2.02 12.82 -11.71
CA SER A 498 -3.02 13.49 -12.54
C SER A 498 -3.09 14.99 -12.30
N LEU A 499 -3.51 15.77 -13.32
CA LEU A 499 -3.62 17.22 -13.23
C LEU A 499 -4.48 17.68 -12.05
N SER A 500 -5.61 17.01 -11.81
CA SER A 500 -6.52 17.33 -10.70
C SER A 500 -5.86 17.12 -9.34
N LYS A 501 -5.12 16.04 -9.17
CA LYS A 501 -4.39 15.75 -7.93
C LYS A 501 -3.22 16.71 -7.73
N ARG A 502 -2.50 17.09 -8.79
CA ARG A 502 -1.43 18.10 -8.71
C ARG A 502 -1.96 19.48 -8.29
N LEU A 503 -3.11 19.89 -8.85
CA LEU A 503 -3.75 21.14 -8.45
C LEU A 503 -4.20 21.09 -6.98
N LEU A 504 -4.79 19.99 -6.55
CA LEU A 504 -5.19 19.79 -5.16
C LEU A 504 -3.97 19.78 -4.23
N ALA A 505 -2.92 19.05 -4.57
CA ALA A 505 -1.67 19.00 -3.79
C ALA A 505 -1.06 20.39 -3.64
N ARG A 506 -1.08 21.21 -4.72
CA ARG A 506 -0.61 22.61 -4.66
C ARG A 506 -1.45 23.46 -3.70
N VAL A 507 -2.78 23.30 -3.70
CA VAL A 507 -3.68 24.00 -2.77
C VAL A 507 -3.42 23.56 -1.33
N LEU A 508 -3.10 22.28 -1.10
CA LEU A 508 -2.76 21.71 0.20
C LEU A 508 -1.31 21.94 0.65
N GLY A 509 -0.56 22.82 -0.05
CA GLY A 509 0.81 23.19 0.33
C GLY A 509 1.89 22.18 -0.08
N ARG A 510 1.59 21.24 -0.99
CA ARG A 510 2.52 20.25 -1.56
C ARG A 510 2.77 20.50 -3.06
N PRO A 511 3.38 21.62 -3.46
CA PRO A 511 3.50 22.01 -4.87
C PRO A 511 4.36 21.06 -5.70
N ASN A 512 5.28 20.34 -5.07
CA ASN A 512 6.23 19.44 -5.74
C ASN A 512 5.72 17.99 -5.87
N PHE A 513 4.48 17.70 -5.51
CA PHE A 513 3.91 16.36 -5.65
C PHE A 513 3.62 16.04 -7.12
N THR A 514 4.56 15.34 -7.79
CA THR A 514 4.53 15.06 -9.24
C THR A 514 4.38 13.59 -9.58
N GLY A 515 4.87 12.69 -8.73
CA GLY A 515 4.75 11.24 -8.91
C GLY A 515 3.79 10.58 -7.92
N THR A 516 3.19 9.47 -8.33
CA THR A 516 2.33 8.62 -7.51
C THR A 516 2.55 7.15 -7.87
N HIS A 517 2.16 6.26 -6.99
CA HIS A 517 2.14 4.82 -7.26
C HIS A 517 0.74 4.20 -7.14
N GLU A 518 -0.32 5.01 -7.08
CA GLU A 518 -1.70 4.50 -6.86
C GLU A 518 -2.20 3.55 -7.94
N SER A 519 -1.87 3.82 -9.21
CA SER A 519 -2.15 2.96 -10.36
C SER A 519 -0.84 2.60 -11.06
N ALA A 520 0.21 2.40 -10.26
CA ALA A 520 1.57 2.24 -10.73
C ALA A 520 1.72 1.08 -11.72
N PRO A 521 2.69 1.19 -12.64
CA PRO A 521 3.08 0.04 -13.46
C PRO A 521 3.57 -1.10 -12.57
N ASP A 522 3.50 -2.32 -13.13
CA ASP A 522 4.02 -3.51 -12.49
C ASP A 522 5.44 -3.29 -11.96
N GLY A 523 5.77 -4.01 -10.89
CA GLY A 523 7.12 -4.12 -10.38
C GLY A 523 7.99 -5.02 -11.26
N PHE A 524 9.18 -5.33 -10.78
CA PHE A 524 10.10 -6.25 -11.44
C PHE A 524 10.95 -7.03 -10.42
N LEU A 525 11.50 -8.15 -10.86
CA LEU A 525 12.57 -8.86 -10.18
C LEU A 525 13.69 -9.15 -11.18
N MET A 526 14.93 -8.86 -10.78
CA MET A 526 16.15 -9.29 -11.45
C MET A 526 16.89 -10.25 -10.52
N ALA A 527 17.09 -11.47 -10.98
CA ALA A 527 17.90 -12.47 -10.28
C ALA A 527 19.26 -12.60 -10.97
N TYR A 528 20.35 -12.60 -10.20
CA TYR A 528 21.72 -12.69 -10.71
C TYR A 528 22.57 -13.60 -9.84
N GLY A 529 23.29 -14.53 -10.49
CA GLY A 529 24.17 -15.52 -9.84
C GLY A 529 24.59 -16.60 -10.81
N THR A 530 25.49 -17.49 -10.40
CA THR A 530 26.02 -18.54 -11.27
C THR A 530 24.98 -19.59 -11.68
N ASN A 531 23.96 -19.80 -10.85
CA ASN A 531 22.89 -20.76 -11.10
C ASN A 531 21.67 -20.13 -11.80
N VAL A 532 21.73 -18.86 -12.17
CA VAL A 532 20.63 -18.11 -12.77
C VAL A 532 20.72 -18.17 -14.30
N ALA A 533 19.59 -18.43 -14.94
CA ALA A 533 19.45 -18.33 -16.39
C ALA A 533 19.32 -16.84 -16.79
N SER A 534 20.09 -16.40 -17.79
CA SER A 534 19.95 -15.01 -18.28
C SER A 534 18.78 -14.88 -19.27
N GLY A 535 18.07 -13.76 -19.21
CA GLY A 535 17.00 -13.44 -20.14
C GLY A 535 15.75 -12.86 -19.48
N SER A 536 14.72 -12.62 -20.29
CA SER A 536 13.40 -12.17 -19.81
C SER A 536 12.46 -13.36 -19.72
N PHE A 537 11.86 -13.54 -18.58
CA PHE A 537 10.93 -14.63 -18.27
C PHE A 537 9.50 -14.11 -18.14
N GLY A 538 8.54 -15.02 -18.12
CA GLY A 538 7.12 -14.66 -18.03
C GLY A 538 6.78 -13.87 -16.75
N ARG A 539 5.60 -13.25 -16.75
CA ARG A 539 5.11 -12.44 -15.64
C ARG A 539 4.97 -13.26 -14.36
N GLY A 540 5.41 -12.71 -13.25
CA GLY A 540 5.24 -13.24 -11.91
C GLY A 540 4.40 -12.32 -11.03
N THR A 541 4.39 -12.60 -9.73
CA THR A 541 3.78 -11.77 -8.70
C THR A 541 4.78 -11.48 -7.59
N ILE A 542 4.53 -10.46 -6.79
CA ILE A 542 5.37 -10.16 -5.62
C ILE A 542 5.35 -11.30 -4.58
N LEU A 543 4.31 -12.13 -4.60
CA LEU A 543 4.13 -13.31 -3.75
C LEU A 543 5.19 -14.39 -4.03
N ASP A 544 5.77 -14.41 -5.22
CA ASP A 544 6.72 -15.43 -5.65
C ASP A 544 8.10 -15.27 -4.98
N LEU A 545 8.38 -14.13 -4.32
CA LEU A 545 9.68 -13.87 -3.70
C LEU A 545 10.00 -14.90 -2.60
N ALA A 546 9.16 -15.00 -1.57
CA ALA A 546 9.45 -15.88 -0.43
C ALA A 546 9.58 -17.36 -0.85
N PRO A 547 8.66 -17.97 -1.62
CA PRO A 547 8.81 -19.34 -2.06
C PRO A 547 10.05 -19.55 -2.96
N THR A 548 10.46 -18.56 -3.77
CA THR A 548 11.67 -18.64 -4.60
C THR A 548 12.93 -18.62 -3.75
N VAL A 549 12.99 -17.77 -2.73
CA VAL A 549 14.13 -17.72 -1.79
C VAL A 549 14.22 -19.01 -0.97
N LEU A 550 13.09 -19.50 -0.42
CA LEU A 550 13.07 -20.78 0.30
C LEU A 550 13.58 -21.91 -0.57
N TYR A 551 13.08 -22.01 -1.81
CA TYR A 551 13.54 -23.00 -2.78
C TYR A 551 15.04 -22.92 -3.01
N TYR A 552 15.57 -21.72 -3.31
CA TYR A 552 17.00 -21.56 -3.61
C TYR A 552 17.89 -21.88 -2.40
N MET A 553 17.41 -21.63 -1.19
CA MET A 553 18.11 -21.97 0.06
C MET A 553 17.92 -23.43 0.49
N GLY A 554 17.23 -24.24 -0.30
CA GLY A 554 16.99 -25.68 -0.04
C GLY A 554 15.97 -25.93 1.06
N VAL A 555 15.13 -24.94 1.40
CA VAL A 555 14.05 -25.06 2.38
C VAL A 555 12.74 -25.41 1.67
N ASP A 556 11.94 -26.27 2.30
CA ASP A 556 10.65 -26.69 1.76
C ASP A 556 9.73 -25.47 1.58
N VAL A 557 8.96 -25.44 0.48
CA VAL A 557 7.98 -24.39 0.20
C VAL A 557 6.65 -24.74 0.83
N GLY A 558 6.02 -23.79 1.52
CA GLY A 558 4.69 -23.99 2.10
C GLY A 558 3.61 -24.13 1.01
N LYS A 559 2.79 -25.19 1.07
CA LYS A 559 1.66 -25.38 0.14
C LYS A 559 0.54 -24.36 0.34
N ASP A 560 0.54 -23.68 1.48
CA ASP A 560 -0.38 -22.63 1.85
C ASP A 560 0.09 -21.23 1.42
N MET A 561 1.24 -21.13 0.77
CA MET A 561 1.68 -19.92 0.10
C MET A 561 0.89 -19.72 -1.20
N ASP A 562 0.48 -18.48 -1.48
CA ASP A 562 -0.22 -18.12 -2.72
C ASP A 562 0.77 -17.92 -3.89
N GLY A 563 2.02 -17.60 -3.58
CA GLY A 563 3.11 -17.48 -4.55
C GLY A 563 3.75 -18.83 -4.88
N PHE A 564 4.51 -18.85 -5.96
CA PHE A 564 5.20 -20.04 -6.47
C PHE A 564 6.72 -19.84 -6.50
N ALA A 565 7.47 -20.93 -6.24
CA ALA A 565 8.91 -20.91 -6.46
C ALA A 565 9.20 -20.78 -7.98
N ARG A 566 9.84 -19.69 -8.37
CA ARG A 566 10.18 -19.37 -9.76
C ARG A 566 11.43 -20.16 -10.20
N THR A 567 11.26 -21.47 -10.38
CA THR A 567 12.32 -22.36 -10.82
C THR A 567 12.81 -22.07 -12.24
N ASP A 568 11.96 -21.45 -13.05
CA ASP A 568 12.26 -20.99 -14.40
C ASP A 568 13.38 -19.91 -14.46
N LEU A 569 13.68 -19.24 -13.34
CA LEU A 569 14.78 -18.28 -13.25
C LEU A 569 16.17 -18.95 -13.19
N PHE A 570 16.23 -20.25 -12.93
CA PHE A 570 17.48 -20.98 -12.70
C PHE A 570 17.83 -21.87 -13.88
N VAL A 571 19.13 -22.13 -14.03
CA VAL A 571 19.61 -23.02 -15.09
C VAL A 571 19.03 -24.44 -14.94
N PRO A 572 18.72 -25.15 -16.04
CA PRO A 572 18.06 -26.46 -15.97
C PRO A 572 18.83 -27.51 -15.16
N THR A 573 20.15 -27.46 -15.14
CA THR A 573 20.99 -28.36 -14.34
C THR A 573 20.73 -28.16 -12.84
N TYR A 574 20.66 -26.93 -12.39
CA TYR A 574 20.34 -26.62 -10.99
C TYR A 574 18.94 -27.13 -10.59
N VAL A 575 17.94 -26.90 -11.43
CA VAL A 575 16.55 -27.32 -11.16
C VAL A 575 16.41 -28.85 -11.10
N LEU A 576 17.13 -29.57 -11.95
CA LEU A 576 17.14 -31.05 -11.94
C LEU A 576 17.79 -31.61 -10.68
N GLU A 577 18.86 -30.99 -10.21
CA GLU A 577 19.59 -31.40 -9.00
C GLU A 577 18.84 -31.01 -7.71
N HIS A 578 18.02 -29.91 -7.76
CA HIS A 578 17.30 -29.35 -6.63
C HIS A 578 15.79 -29.30 -6.91
N PRO A 579 15.06 -30.42 -6.90
CA PRO A 579 13.61 -30.40 -7.10
C PRO A 579 12.91 -29.67 -5.96
N VAL A 580 11.83 -28.93 -6.27
CA VAL A 580 11.03 -28.22 -5.27
C VAL A 580 10.42 -29.21 -4.28
N LYS A 581 10.63 -29.00 -3.01
CA LYS A 581 10.01 -29.77 -1.94
C LYS A 581 8.94 -28.92 -1.26
N TYR A 582 7.92 -29.56 -0.73
CA TYR A 582 6.79 -28.90 -0.13
C TYR A 582 6.47 -29.40 1.27
N VAL A 583 6.13 -28.48 2.15
CA VAL A 583 5.55 -28.72 3.47
C VAL A 583 4.10 -28.21 3.49
N ALA A 584 3.26 -28.72 4.38
CA ALA A 584 1.86 -28.28 4.46
C ALA A 584 1.76 -26.78 4.76
N SER A 585 2.50 -26.31 5.76
CA SER A 585 2.55 -24.91 6.18
C SER A 585 3.78 -24.67 7.06
N HIS A 586 4.28 -23.44 7.07
CA HIS A 586 5.27 -22.96 8.04
C HIS A 586 4.64 -22.22 9.23
N GLU A 587 3.31 -22.05 9.26
CA GLU A 587 2.62 -21.42 10.40
C GLU A 587 2.64 -22.35 11.63
N ARG A 588 2.70 -21.74 12.84
CA ARG A 588 2.70 -22.45 14.13
C ARG A 588 1.35 -22.36 14.81
#